data_21c725be451f769d93ab64244a6190e0
#
_entry.id   21c725be451f769d93ab64244a6190e0
#
_cell.length_a   1.000
_cell.length_b   1.000
_cell.length_c   1.000
_cell.angle_alpha   90.00
_cell.angle_beta   90.00
_cell.angle_gamma   90.00
#
_symmetry.space_group_name_H-M   'P 1'
#
loop_
_entity.id
_entity.type
_entity.pdbx_description
1 polymer ?
#
loop_
_entity_poly.entity_id
_entity_poly.type
_entity_poly.pdbx_seq_one_letter_code
_entity_poly.pdbx_strand_id
1 'polypeptide(L)'
;HFDDPADLARLPVVSRAMRDAVAATGLRFEELGEKKAAELGCLSAVQRLQRGGRLSREEYLCQAAARSGQLTELKALRADGCLWHRSTCAAAAMGGHLEVLQWARENGCPWNKQTCHNAAKCGHLEVLQWARANDCQCDRFTCAWAAMVDIARYCSGCVRTAARGTGIRA
;
A
#
# COMPACT_ATOMS: atom_id res chain seq x y z
N HIS A 1 9.54 -7.91 27.06
CA HIS A 1 8.87 -9.20 27.26
C HIS A 1 7.42 -9.07 26.77
N PHE A 2 7.16 -9.47 25.53
CA PHE A 2 5.82 -9.64 24.99
C PHE A 2 5.62 -11.15 24.75
N ASP A 3 5.59 -11.92 25.82
CA ASP A 3 5.40 -13.37 25.74
C ASP A 3 3.94 -13.80 25.98
N ASP A 4 3.03 -12.82 26.14
CA ASP A 4 1.62 -13.09 26.42
C ASP A 4 0.75 -12.81 25.18
N PRO A 5 -0.05 -13.81 24.69
CA PRO A 5 -1.06 -13.60 23.65
C PRO A 5 -2.07 -12.48 23.98
N ALA A 6 -2.23 -12.13 25.26
CA ALA A 6 -3.08 -11.03 25.71
C ALA A 6 -2.54 -9.63 25.31
N ASP A 7 -1.23 -9.48 25.11
CA ASP A 7 -0.63 -8.23 24.66
C ASP A 7 -0.90 -7.92 23.18
N LEU A 8 -1.17 -8.95 22.38
CA LEU A 8 -1.63 -8.79 21.00
C LEU A 8 -3.07 -8.22 20.92
N ALA A 9 -3.88 -8.43 21.95
CA ALA A 9 -5.24 -7.90 22.03
C ALA A 9 -5.28 -6.40 22.40
N ARG A 10 -4.19 -5.85 22.91
CA ARG A 10 -4.07 -4.43 23.34
C ARG A 10 -3.53 -3.50 22.24
N LEU A 11 -3.19 -4.03 21.06
CA LEU A 11 -2.80 -3.22 19.93
C LEU A 11 -4.06 -2.75 19.17
N PRO A 12 -4.47 -1.47 19.28
CA PRO A 12 -5.79 -1.03 18.82
C PRO A 12 -5.96 -1.02 17.31
N VAL A 13 -4.94 -1.36 16.51
CA VAL A 13 -5.01 -1.23 15.04
C VAL A 13 -4.27 -2.36 14.29
N VAL A 14 -4.27 -3.57 14.81
CA VAL A 14 -3.87 -4.71 13.97
C VAL A 14 -5.14 -5.32 13.40
N SER A 15 -5.45 -5.07 12.13
CA SER A 15 -6.61 -5.68 11.49
C SER A 15 -6.51 -7.22 11.59
N ARG A 16 -7.67 -7.88 11.70
CA ARG A 16 -7.74 -9.35 11.77
C ARG A 16 -6.94 -10.00 10.63
N ALA A 17 -7.04 -9.43 9.42
CA ALA A 17 -6.30 -9.86 8.24
C ALA A 17 -4.77 -9.77 8.40
N MET A 18 -4.25 -8.79 9.15
CA MET A 18 -2.82 -8.68 9.44
C MET A 18 -2.35 -9.76 10.42
N ARG A 19 -3.15 -10.08 11.45
CA ARG A 19 -2.84 -11.15 12.39
C ARG A 19 -2.83 -12.50 11.68
N ASP A 20 -3.81 -12.74 10.84
CA ASP A 20 -3.94 -14.00 10.09
C ASP A 20 -2.82 -14.14 9.05
N ALA A 21 -2.42 -13.05 8.37
CA ALA A 21 -1.33 -13.07 7.42
C ALA A 21 0.03 -13.35 8.11
N VAL A 22 0.27 -12.82 9.30
CA VAL A 22 1.49 -13.08 10.06
C VAL A 22 1.46 -14.49 10.65
N ALA A 23 0.31 -14.94 11.16
CA ALA A 23 0.14 -16.30 11.67
C ALA A 23 0.36 -17.35 10.57
N ALA A 24 -0.10 -17.08 9.34
CA ALA A 24 0.10 -17.94 8.17
C ALA A 24 1.56 -18.07 7.74
N THR A 25 2.43 -17.08 8.08
CA THR A 25 3.86 -17.14 7.75
C THR A 25 4.68 -17.92 8.79
N GLY A 26 4.12 -18.27 9.94
CA GLY A 26 4.83 -18.92 11.04
C GLY A 26 5.95 -18.07 11.65
N LEU A 27 6.11 -16.83 11.22
CA LEU A 27 7.16 -15.91 11.68
C LEU A 27 6.72 -15.16 12.93
N ARG A 28 7.57 -15.10 13.94
CA ARG A 28 7.40 -14.15 15.03
C ARG A 28 7.62 -12.73 14.53
N PHE A 29 6.87 -11.75 15.04
CA PHE A 29 7.03 -10.33 14.67
C PHE A 29 8.46 -9.82 14.84
N GLU A 30 9.25 -10.43 15.70
CA GLU A 30 10.64 -10.09 15.96
C GLU A 30 11.60 -10.53 14.85
N GLU A 31 11.18 -11.49 14.03
CA GLU A 31 11.96 -12.07 12.90
C GLU A 31 11.64 -11.42 11.55
N LEU A 32 10.63 -10.55 11.52
CA LEU A 32 10.29 -9.85 10.29
C LEU A 32 11.37 -8.83 9.92
N GLY A 33 12.01 -9.03 8.78
CA GLY A 33 12.90 -8.02 8.20
C GLY A 33 12.13 -6.73 7.89
N GLU A 34 12.84 -5.60 7.90
CA GLU A 34 12.29 -4.25 7.73
C GLU A 34 11.36 -4.10 6.52
N LYS A 35 11.81 -4.61 5.35
CA LYS A 35 11.04 -4.57 4.11
C LYS A 35 9.72 -5.33 4.23
N LYS A 36 9.75 -6.54 4.80
CA LYS A 36 8.56 -7.37 4.96
C LYS A 36 7.59 -6.77 5.97
N ALA A 37 8.09 -6.21 7.06
CA ALA A 37 7.28 -5.49 8.04
C ALA A 37 6.59 -4.28 7.40
N ALA A 38 7.28 -3.51 6.56
CA ALA A 38 6.71 -2.39 5.83
C ALA A 38 5.66 -2.84 4.79
N GLU A 39 5.92 -3.90 4.04
CA GLU A 39 4.98 -4.48 3.07
C GLU A 39 3.69 -4.98 3.72
N LEU A 40 3.77 -5.51 4.92
CA LEU A 40 2.62 -5.95 5.71
C LEU A 40 1.91 -4.80 6.44
N GLY A 41 2.52 -3.60 6.49
CA GLY A 41 2.00 -2.45 7.24
C GLY A 41 2.17 -2.59 8.75
N CYS A 42 3.14 -3.37 9.22
CA CYS A 42 3.44 -3.55 10.63
C CYS A 42 4.28 -2.37 11.15
N LEU A 43 3.66 -1.18 11.28
CA LEU A 43 4.34 0.04 11.69
C LEU A 43 5.10 -0.11 13.02
N SER A 44 4.49 -0.77 14.01
CA SER A 44 5.12 -1.02 15.31
C SER A 44 6.39 -1.86 15.21
N ALA A 45 6.44 -2.83 14.29
CA ALA A 45 7.65 -3.62 14.03
C ALA A 45 8.75 -2.76 13.39
N VAL A 46 8.39 -1.90 12.42
CA VAL A 46 9.34 -1.01 11.76
C VAL A 46 9.87 0.05 12.75
N GLN A 47 9.02 0.62 13.59
CA GLN A 47 9.42 1.55 14.66
C GLN A 47 10.35 0.90 15.70
N ARG A 48 10.13 -0.38 16.01
CA ARG A 48 11.01 -1.14 16.91
C ARG A 48 12.40 -1.32 16.28
N LEU A 49 12.47 -1.65 14.99
CA LEU A 49 13.72 -1.74 14.25
C LEU A 49 14.45 -0.40 14.21
N GLN A 50 13.71 0.71 14.05
CA GLN A 50 14.27 2.07 14.09
C GLN A 50 14.90 2.36 15.47
N ARG A 51 14.15 2.13 16.56
CA ARG A 51 14.65 2.35 17.93
C ARG A 51 15.87 1.49 18.25
N GLY A 52 15.95 0.29 17.66
CA GLY A 52 17.10 -0.60 17.80
C GLY A 52 18.27 -0.28 16.87
N GLY A 53 18.21 0.80 16.09
CA GLY A 53 19.25 1.16 15.11
C GLY A 53 19.43 0.15 13.96
N ARG A 54 18.44 -0.72 13.75
CA ARG A 54 18.47 -1.80 12.75
C ARG A 54 17.71 -1.48 11.47
N LEU A 55 17.07 -0.31 11.41
CA LEU A 55 16.35 0.14 10.23
C LEU A 55 17.34 0.74 9.23
N SER A 56 17.45 0.13 8.05
CA SER A 56 18.37 0.60 7.00
C SER A 56 17.78 1.75 6.17
N ARG A 57 16.44 1.86 6.12
CA ARG A 57 15.73 2.85 5.32
C ARG A 57 14.52 3.41 6.05
N GLU A 58 14.56 4.69 6.36
CA GLU A 58 13.47 5.41 7.03
C GLU A 58 12.18 5.44 6.21
N GLU A 59 12.27 5.35 4.87
CA GLU A 59 11.12 5.28 3.97
C GLU A 59 10.14 4.12 4.30
N TYR A 60 10.64 3.07 4.96
CA TYR A 60 9.80 1.95 5.39
C TYR A 60 8.79 2.33 6.48
N LEU A 61 9.08 3.35 7.28
CA LEU A 61 8.12 3.89 8.26
C LEU A 61 6.91 4.50 7.55
N CYS A 62 7.17 5.39 6.58
CA CYS A 62 6.11 6.01 5.79
C CYS A 62 5.33 4.97 4.97
N GLN A 63 6.01 3.94 4.44
CA GLN A 63 5.36 2.85 3.72
C GLN A 63 4.45 2.01 4.64
N ALA A 64 4.91 1.66 5.85
CA ALA A 64 4.14 0.89 6.81
C ALA A 64 2.91 1.67 7.31
N ALA A 65 3.08 2.95 7.65
CA ALA A 65 1.98 3.83 8.05
C ALA A 65 0.93 3.98 6.94
N ALA A 66 1.37 4.16 5.70
CA ALA A 66 0.49 4.26 4.55
C ALA A 66 -0.27 2.95 4.27
N ARG A 67 0.40 1.80 4.40
CA ARG A 67 -0.18 0.48 4.22
C ARG A 67 -1.26 0.15 5.25
N SER A 68 -1.07 0.59 6.49
CA SER A 68 -2.02 0.39 7.60
C SER A 68 -3.09 1.48 7.71
N GLY A 69 -3.06 2.50 6.85
CA GLY A 69 -4.05 3.58 6.85
C GLY A 69 -3.87 4.60 7.98
N GLN A 70 -2.73 4.63 8.62
CA GLN A 70 -2.46 5.51 9.77
C GLN A 70 -2.05 6.90 9.31
N LEU A 71 -3.03 7.71 8.89
CA LEU A 71 -2.81 9.05 8.35
C LEU A 71 -2.11 9.99 9.36
N THR A 72 -2.53 9.93 10.62
CA THR A 72 -1.95 10.76 11.69
C THR A 72 -0.46 10.47 11.88
N GLU A 73 -0.11 9.18 11.94
CA GLU A 73 1.28 8.73 12.05
C GLU A 73 2.10 9.11 10.82
N LEU A 74 1.52 8.97 9.63
CA LEU A 74 2.19 9.37 8.39
C LEU A 74 2.47 10.89 8.37
N LYS A 75 1.54 11.71 8.86
CA LYS A 75 1.70 13.16 9.01
C LYS A 75 2.83 13.49 10.01
N ALA A 76 2.85 12.82 11.16
CA ALA A 76 3.91 13.00 12.16
C ALA A 76 5.29 12.62 11.61
N LEU A 77 5.41 11.45 10.97
CA LEU A 77 6.66 11.01 10.33
C LEU A 77 7.16 12.01 9.29
N ARG A 78 6.26 12.64 8.54
CA ARG A 78 6.64 13.67 7.56
C ARG A 78 7.06 14.97 8.21
N ALA A 79 6.43 15.38 9.32
CA ALA A 79 6.84 16.55 10.10
C ALA A 79 8.24 16.35 10.69
N ASP A 80 8.57 15.12 11.10
CA ASP A 80 9.90 14.73 11.59
C ASP A 80 10.96 14.60 10.46
N GLY A 81 10.59 14.90 9.20
CA GLY A 81 11.52 14.87 8.08
C GLY A 81 11.72 13.49 7.45
N CYS A 82 10.98 12.47 7.87
CA CYS A 82 11.10 11.11 7.30
C CYS A 82 10.83 11.14 5.78
N LEU A 83 11.70 10.52 5.01
CA LEU A 83 11.60 10.48 3.56
C LEU A 83 10.51 9.49 3.13
N TRP A 84 9.81 9.83 2.07
CA TRP A 84 8.89 8.92 1.41
C TRP A 84 9.26 8.67 -0.06
N HIS A 85 8.73 7.59 -0.59
CA HIS A 85 9.01 7.14 -1.95
C HIS A 85 7.71 6.71 -2.63
N ARG A 86 7.75 6.46 -3.95
CA ARG A 86 6.59 5.92 -4.70
C ARG A 86 5.97 4.66 -4.06
N SER A 87 6.74 3.91 -3.27
CA SER A 87 6.24 2.76 -2.50
C SER A 87 5.22 3.16 -1.44
N THR A 88 5.28 4.38 -0.91
CA THR A 88 4.30 4.89 0.07
C THR A 88 2.91 5.00 -0.55
N CYS A 89 2.78 5.63 -1.73
CA CYS A 89 1.52 5.69 -2.44
C CYS A 89 1.03 4.30 -2.89
N ALA A 90 1.96 3.45 -3.35
CA ALA A 90 1.63 2.07 -3.73
C ALA A 90 1.15 1.23 -2.53
N ALA A 91 1.70 1.46 -1.34
CA ALA A 91 1.29 0.81 -0.09
C ALA A 91 -0.10 1.29 0.37
N ALA A 92 -0.37 2.61 0.33
CA ALA A 92 -1.71 3.15 0.60
C ALA A 92 -2.76 2.54 -0.33
N ALA A 93 -2.46 2.46 -1.62
CA ALA A 93 -3.33 1.86 -2.62
C ALA A 93 -3.56 0.36 -2.39
N MET A 94 -2.54 -0.37 -1.96
CA MET A 94 -2.63 -1.79 -1.60
C MET A 94 -3.46 -2.01 -0.31
N GLY A 95 -3.48 -1.04 0.61
CA GLY A 95 -4.29 -1.05 1.82
C GLY A 95 -5.74 -0.58 1.61
N GLY A 96 -6.05 0.05 0.47
CA GLY A 96 -7.36 0.63 0.20
C GLY A 96 -7.60 1.98 0.88
N HIS A 97 -6.54 2.65 1.33
CA HIS A 97 -6.64 3.87 2.13
C HIS A 97 -6.63 5.12 1.23
N LEU A 98 -7.82 5.49 0.73
CA LEU A 98 -7.98 6.62 -0.19
C LEU A 98 -7.52 7.94 0.43
N GLU A 99 -7.92 8.24 1.67
CA GLU A 99 -7.54 9.48 2.36
C GLU A 99 -6.01 9.63 2.51
N VAL A 100 -5.33 8.53 2.84
CA VAL A 100 -3.86 8.49 2.93
C VAL A 100 -3.23 8.80 1.58
N LEU A 101 -3.77 8.19 0.52
CA LEU A 101 -3.26 8.39 -0.84
C LEU A 101 -3.48 9.83 -1.32
N GLN A 102 -4.65 10.40 -1.06
CA GLN A 102 -4.99 11.78 -1.38
C GLN A 102 -4.03 12.73 -0.69
N TRP A 103 -3.93 12.64 0.63
CA TRP A 103 -3.03 13.48 1.41
C TRP A 103 -1.57 13.35 0.96
N ALA A 104 -1.09 12.14 0.72
CA ALA A 104 0.27 11.91 0.25
C ALA A 104 0.53 12.61 -1.09
N ARG A 105 -0.42 12.56 -2.03
CA ARG A 105 -0.30 13.22 -3.33
C ARG A 105 -0.32 14.74 -3.22
N GLU A 106 -1.22 15.31 -2.43
CA GLU A 106 -1.29 16.75 -2.16
C GLU A 106 0.02 17.28 -1.57
N ASN A 107 0.73 16.46 -0.81
CA ASN A 107 2.02 16.80 -0.20
C ASN A 107 3.23 16.34 -1.04
N GLY A 108 3.06 16.02 -2.32
CA GLY A 108 4.14 15.78 -3.25
C GLY A 108 4.75 14.38 -3.20
N CYS A 109 4.09 13.39 -2.59
CA CYS A 109 4.56 12.00 -2.65
C CYS A 109 4.55 11.51 -4.09
N PRO A 110 5.66 10.99 -4.64
CA PRO A 110 5.68 10.44 -5.98
C PRO A 110 4.84 9.16 -6.06
N TRP A 111 4.27 8.91 -7.22
CA TRP A 111 3.59 7.65 -7.53
C TRP A 111 3.93 7.14 -8.92
N ASN A 112 3.49 5.94 -9.24
CA ASN A 112 3.64 5.34 -10.56
C ASN A 112 2.52 4.32 -10.81
N LYS A 113 2.59 3.61 -11.95
CA LYS A 113 1.64 2.56 -12.32
C LYS A 113 1.43 1.47 -11.25
N GLN A 114 2.38 1.28 -10.35
CA GLN A 114 2.26 0.31 -9.25
C GLN A 114 1.14 0.67 -8.28
N THR A 115 0.84 1.97 -8.11
CA THR A 115 -0.29 2.44 -7.30
C THR A 115 -1.62 1.93 -7.87
N CYS A 116 -1.86 2.14 -9.17
CA CYS A 116 -3.06 1.64 -9.83
C CYS A 116 -3.10 0.10 -9.88
N HIS A 117 -1.95 -0.54 -10.12
CA HIS A 117 -1.85 -2.00 -10.13
C HIS A 117 -2.22 -2.61 -8.77
N ASN A 118 -1.69 -2.07 -7.67
CA ASN A 118 -1.98 -2.55 -6.33
C ASN A 118 -3.45 -2.34 -5.95
N ALA A 119 -4.02 -1.17 -6.28
CA ALA A 119 -5.44 -0.91 -6.06
C ALA A 119 -6.32 -1.93 -6.80
N ALA A 120 -6.03 -2.19 -8.08
CA ALA A 120 -6.76 -3.17 -8.89
C ALA A 120 -6.60 -4.59 -8.34
N LYS A 121 -5.38 -5.01 -8.03
CA LYS A 121 -5.06 -6.34 -7.50
C LYS A 121 -5.78 -6.63 -6.18
N CYS A 122 -5.92 -5.63 -5.32
CA CYS A 122 -6.56 -5.76 -4.01
C CYS A 122 -8.07 -5.43 -4.02
N GLY A 123 -8.63 -5.09 -5.18
CA GLY A 123 -10.06 -4.80 -5.32
C GLY A 123 -10.50 -3.45 -4.78
N HIS A 124 -9.58 -2.51 -4.56
CA HIS A 124 -9.89 -1.18 -4.02
C HIS A 124 -10.33 -0.21 -5.13
N LEU A 125 -11.61 -0.34 -5.50
CA LEU A 125 -12.21 0.37 -6.63
C LEU A 125 -12.14 1.88 -6.50
N GLU A 126 -12.49 2.42 -5.34
CA GLU A 126 -12.49 3.88 -5.09
C GLU A 126 -11.07 4.47 -5.26
N VAL A 127 -10.06 3.77 -4.73
CA VAL A 127 -8.66 4.15 -4.88
C VAL A 127 -8.25 4.13 -6.35
N LEU A 128 -8.65 3.09 -7.09
CA LEU A 128 -8.33 2.96 -8.52
C LEU A 128 -8.99 4.05 -9.34
N GLN A 129 -10.27 4.34 -9.07
CA GLN A 129 -11.03 5.40 -9.77
C GLN A 129 -10.39 6.76 -9.53
N TRP A 130 -10.11 7.07 -8.26
CA TRP A 130 -9.49 8.33 -7.89
C TRP A 130 -8.09 8.48 -8.50
N ALA A 131 -7.26 7.43 -8.42
CA ALA A 131 -5.92 7.46 -8.99
C ALA A 131 -5.94 7.73 -10.50
N ARG A 132 -6.87 7.11 -11.23
CA ARG A 132 -7.04 7.35 -12.67
C ARG A 132 -7.54 8.76 -12.99
N ALA A 133 -8.46 9.28 -12.20
CA ALA A 133 -8.96 10.65 -12.36
C ALA A 133 -7.87 11.70 -12.13
N ASN A 134 -6.78 11.32 -11.42
CA ASN A 134 -5.62 12.15 -11.13
C ASN A 134 -4.36 11.73 -11.94
N ASP A 135 -4.54 11.21 -13.15
CA ASP A 135 -3.48 10.90 -14.13
C ASP A 135 -2.47 9.81 -13.70
N CYS A 136 -2.86 8.93 -12.77
CA CYS A 136 -2.04 7.77 -12.49
C CYS A 136 -2.00 6.82 -13.70
N GLN A 137 -0.80 6.53 -14.18
CA GLN A 137 -0.63 5.64 -15.33
C GLN A 137 -1.11 4.22 -15.00
N CYS A 138 -2.01 3.70 -15.84
CA CYS A 138 -2.45 2.31 -15.80
C CYS A 138 -1.84 1.55 -16.97
N ASP A 139 -1.37 0.35 -16.71
CA ASP A 139 -0.89 -0.56 -17.75
C ASP A 139 -1.91 -1.68 -18.02
N ARG A 140 -1.62 -2.51 -19.04
CA ARG A 140 -2.45 -3.66 -19.40
C ARG A 140 -2.66 -4.66 -18.25
N PHE A 141 -1.68 -4.76 -17.35
CA PHE A 141 -1.79 -5.64 -16.19
C PHE A 141 -2.78 -5.11 -15.17
N THR A 142 -2.83 -3.80 -14.96
CA THR A 142 -3.86 -3.14 -14.13
C THR A 142 -5.25 -3.45 -14.67
N CYS A 143 -5.44 -3.37 -15.99
CA CYS A 143 -6.72 -3.69 -16.63
C CYS A 143 -7.08 -5.17 -16.51
N ALA A 144 -6.09 -6.07 -16.64
CA ALA A 144 -6.31 -7.51 -16.46
C ALA A 144 -6.74 -7.86 -15.03
N TRP A 145 -6.10 -7.30 -14.02
CA TRP A 145 -6.48 -7.48 -12.62
C TRP A 145 -7.85 -6.90 -12.32
N ALA A 146 -8.15 -5.71 -12.83
CA ALA A 146 -9.46 -5.11 -12.70
C ALA A 146 -10.57 -5.98 -13.30
N ALA A 147 -10.29 -6.65 -14.41
CA ALA A 147 -11.21 -7.59 -15.03
C ALA A 147 -11.42 -8.87 -14.21
N MET A 148 -10.36 -9.39 -13.58
CA MET A 148 -10.43 -10.61 -12.75
C MET A 148 -11.23 -10.40 -11.45
N VAL A 149 -11.24 -9.19 -10.91
CA VAL A 149 -11.92 -8.84 -9.65
C VAL A 149 -13.32 -8.25 -9.90
N ASP A 150 -13.86 -8.46 -11.12
CA ASP A 150 -15.17 -7.94 -11.57
C ASP A 150 -15.29 -6.40 -11.55
N ILE A 151 -14.16 -5.72 -11.50
CA ILE A 151 -14.04 -4.26 -11.60
C ILE A 151 -14.06 -3.80 -13.09
N ALA A 152 -14.24 -4.76 -14.01
CA ALA A 152 -14.18 -4.54 -15.46
C ALA A 152 -15.15 -3.45 -15.96
N ARG A 153 -16.27 -3.25 -15.29
CA ARG A 153 -17.24 -2.20 -15.62
C ARG A 153 -16.69 -0.78 -15.54
N TYR A 154 -15.62 -0.57 -14.79
CA TYR A 154 -15.01 0.74 -14.56
C TYR A 154 -13.76 1.00 -15.40
N CYS A 155 -13.25 -0.02 -16.09
CA CYS A 155 -12.12 0.11 -17.01
C CYS A 155 -12.48 0.44 -18.45
N SER A 156 -13.69 0.96 -18.71
CA SER A 156 -14.15 1.31 -20.07
C SER A 156 -13.22 2.27 -20.84
N GLY A 157 -12.35 2.99 -20.12
CA GLY A 157 -11.29 3.80 -20.74
C GLY A 157 -10.06 3.01 -21.20
N CYS A 158 -9.73 1.87 -20.56
CA CYS A 158 -8.57 1.03 -20.94
C CYS A 158 -8.86 0.19 -22.18
N VAL A 159 -10.11 -0.23 -22.37
CA VAL A 159 -10.50 -1.02 -23.55
C VAL A 159 -10.35 -0.22 -24.84
N ARG A 160 -10.57 1.10 -24.81
CA ARG A 160 -10.41 1.99 -25.98
C ARG A 160 -8.95 2.16 -26.42
N THR A 161 -7.98 2.09 -25.50
CA THR A 161 -6.56 2.18 -25.85
C THR A 161 -6.00 0.85 -26.36
N ALA A 162 -6.49 -0.28 -25.86
CA ALA A 162 -6.10 -1.60 -26.36
C ALA A 162 -6.65 -1.87 -27.77
N ALA A 163 -7.87 -1.42 -28.08
CA ALA A 163 -8.49 -1.58 -29.39
C ALA A 163 -7.85 -0.69 -30.48
N ARG A 164 -7.14 0.38 -30.12
CA ARG A 164 -6.41 1.22 -31.09
C ARG A 164 -5.00 0.73 -31.41
N GLY A 165 -4.48 -0.25 -30.66
CA GLY A 165 -3.13 -0.81 -30.84
C GLY A 165 -3.05 -2.06 -31.72
N THR A 166 -4.18 -2.66 -32.11
CA THR A 166 -4.22 -3.79 -33.05
C THR A 166 -4.76 -3.35 -34.39
N GLY A 167 -3.98 -2.54 -35.08
CA GLY A 167 -4.17 -2.30 -36.51
C GLY A 167 -3.80 -3.56 -37.30
N ILE A 168 -4.70 -4.52 -37.38
CA ILE A 168 -4.64 -5.55 -38.41
C ILE A 168 -5.05 -4.86 -39.71
N ARG A 169 -4.06 -4.56 -40.54
CA ARG A 169 -4.31 -4.26 -41.95
C ARG A 169 -4.80 -5.53 -42.61
N ALA A 170 -5.99 -5.46 -43.19
CA ALA A 170 -6.44 -6.40 -44.20
C ALA A 170 -5.67 -6.16 -45.50
#